data_fc1878a3fe89b40c1a5e15e04e469171
#
_entry.id   fc1878a3fe89b40c1a5e15e04e469171
#
_cell.length_a   1.000
_cell.length_b   1.000
_cell.length_c   1.000
_cell.angle_alpha   90.00
_cell.angle_beta   90.00
_cell.angle_gamma   90.00
#
_symmetry.space_group_name_H-M   'P 1'
#
loop_
_entity.id
_entity.type
_entity.pdbx_description
1 polymer ?
#
loop_
_entity_poly.entity_id
_entity_poly.type
_entity_poly.pdbx_seq_one_letter_code
_entity_poly.pdbx_strand_id
1 'polypeptide(L)'
;TTSKYGMKKPGSWGTQQDIVLMALDGEAWDNFLMTEEEAGLAEEAEKVEKEKESKDNNGKDSKKKDKKKGKADSEKKESSKKNDLEFADGRYRQIRLTDVSTLMGDYWLNKKGDKLYYTAVDPTGEMTLYMEDLKKNETSPVMSGVQAMEADAAGDNLFLITRGGGLTKMNLASGTKEPVAFEADYDRKPSAEREYIYSHMLRQVNDKFYDVNLHGVDWEYYGDHYRQFLPHIGNDRDFADLLSEILGELNASHTGAKCFAGDAELEVADLGAYFDDSSDGAGLKVSSVMPRGPLSRRNANVAPGDIILAIDGKEIVKGADYSSMLEGKAGRPVSLRIRKADGKEVTSKVKPITPGRLRQLAYERWVENNERVVDSVSGGKIGYVHVKGMDGDSFRTIYERILGKYRNCDAIVVDTRYNGGGWLHNDLAILLSGKEYVNFSPRGQFIGHEPFSQWTKPSVMLVCEGNYSDAHGSPYTYQTLGIGDIVGAPIPGTMTAVWWENQINPMITFGIPQVTSLDLNGRPLENQQLNPDLIIYN
;
A
#
# COMPACT_ATOMS: atom_id res chain seq x y z
N THR A 1 -10.64 -9.25 2.23
CA THR A 1 -10.62 -10.72 2.10
C THR A 1 -9.21 -11.21 2.31
N THR A 2 -9.00 -12.11 3.25
CA THR A 2 -7.73 -12.81 3.45
C THR A 2 -7.72 -14.08 2.61
N SER A 3 -6.55 -14.41 2.02
CA SER A 3 -6.34 -15.73 1.44
C SER A 3 -6.39 -16.80 2.55
N LYS A 4 -6.50 -18.08 2.17
CA LYS A 4 -6.38 -19.20 3.11
C LYS A 4 -5.09 -19.22 3.94
N TYR A 5 -4.10 -18.40 3.56
CA TYR A 5 -2.83 -18.23 4.25
C TYR A 5 -2.78 -16.95 5.10
N GLY A 6 -3.90 -16.27 5.33
CA GLY A 6 -3.95 -15.02 6.09
C GLY A 6 -3.48 -13.79 5.32
N MET A 7 -3.03 -13.93 4.07
CA MET A 7 -2.65 -12.78 3.25
C MET A 7 -3.88 -12.02 2.77
N LYS A 8 -3.89 -10.70 2.96
CA LYS A 8 -4.82 -9.85 2.22
C LYS A 8 -4.52 -10.02 0.74
N LYS A 9 -5.48 -10.47 -0.04
CA LYS A 9 -5.37 -10.50 -1.48
C LYS A 9 -5.69 -9.09 -1.97
N PRO A 10 -4.70 -8.28 -2.40
CA PRO A 10 -4.99 -7.09 -3.17
C PRO A 10 -5.45 -7.59 -4.53
N GLY A 11 -6.75 -7.70 -4.74
CA GLY A 11 -7.26 -7.94 -6.06
C GLY A 11 -7.06 -6.72 -6.94
N SER A 12 -7.11 -6.90 -8.24
CA SER A 12 -7.15 -5.82 -9.24
C SER A 12 -8.31 -4.83 -9.00
N TRP A 13 -9.29 -5.24 -8.25
CA TRP A 13 -10.44 -4.43 -7.81
C TRP A 13 -10.11 -3.47 -6.65
N GLY A 14 -8.86 -3.46 -6.18
CA GLY A 14 -8.38 -2.62 -5.09
C GLY A 14 -8.59 -3.23 -3.71
N THR A 15 -8.14 -2.50 -2.70
CA THR A 15 -8.28 -2.85 -1.28
C THR A 15 -9.43 -2.11 -0.62
N GLN A 16 -10.46 -1.74 -1.38
CA GLN A 16 -11.61 -1.03 -0.86
C GLN A 16 -12.33 -1.87 0.18
N GLN A 17 -12.68 -1.22 1.26
CA GLN A 17 -13.36 -1.79 2.42
C GLN A 17 -14.60 -0.97 2.70
N ASP A 18 -15.58 -1.61 3.33
CA ASP A 18 -16.79 -1.01 3.85
C ASP A 18 -17.01 -1.45 5.29
N ILE A 19 -17.66 -0.61 6.06
CA ILE A 19 -18.14 -0.96 7.38
C ILE A 19 -19.59 -1.38 7.24
N VAL A 20 -19.88 -2.60 7.68
CA VAL A 20 -21.23 -3.18 7.67
C VAL A 20 -21.64 -3.46 9.10
N LEU A 21 -22.77 -2.90 9.52
CA LEU A 21 -23.42 -3.24 10.78
C LEU A 21 -24.28 -4.47 10.57
N MET A 22 -24.18 -5.43 11.50
CA MET A 22 -25.08 -6.58 11.60
C MET A 22 -25.70 -6.59 12.99
N ALA A 23 -27.01 -6.46 13.09
CA ALA A 23 -27.71 -6.56 14.35
C ALA A 23 -28.03 -8.02 14.70
N LEU A 24 -27.63 -8.43 15.90
CA LEU A 24 -27.87 -9.79 16.44
C LEU A 24 -29.13 -9.86 17.31
N ASP A 25 -29.88 -8.77 17.39
CA ASP A 25 -31.11 -8.62 18.16
C ASP A 25 -32.13 -7.88 17.27
N GLY A 26 -33.38 -8.39 17.22
CA GLY A 26 -34.43 -7.83 16.37
C GLY A 26 -34.94 -6.47 16.88
N GLU A 27 -35.10 -6.31 18.19
CA GLU A 27 -35.54 -5.04 18.79
C GLU A 27 -34.48 -3.94 18.58
N ALA A 28 -33.19 -4.29 18.75
CA ALA A 28 -32.09 -3.38 18.46
C ALA A 28 -32.03 -2.98 16.98
N TRP A 29 -32.35 -3.91 16.07
CA TRP A 29 -32.45 -3.62 14.64
C TRP A 29 -33.56 -2.64 14.32
N ASP A 30 -34.75 -2.88 14.84
CA ASP A 30 -35.90 -2.00 14.61
C ASP A 30 -35.65 -0.59 15.16
N ASN A 31 -35.05 -0.49 16.36
CA ASN A 31 -34.65 0.79 16.95
C ASN A 31 -33.56 1.52 16.14
N PHE A 32 -32.64 0.77 15.54
CA PHE A 32 -31.61 1.36 14.68
C PHE A 32 -32.21 1.98 13.41
N LEU A 33 -33.21 1.32 12.82
CA LEU A 33 -33.87 1.78 11.60
C LEU A 33 -34.83 2.94 11.80
N MET A 34 -35.25 3.26 13.05
CA MET A 34 -36.14 4.38 13.32
C MET A 34 -35.52 5.70 12.87
N THR A 35 -36.31 6.52 12.19
CA THR A 35 -35.99 7.92 11.93
C THR A 35 -35.98 8.74 13.22
N GLU A 36 -35.41 9.95 13.21
CA GLU A 36 -35.43 10.85 14.40
C GLU A 36 -36.86 11.11 14.87
N GLU A 37 -37.81 11.27 13.96
CA GLU A 37 -39.23 11.50 14.27
C GLU A 37 -39.86 10.26 14.94
N GLU A 38 -39.64 9.09 14.39
CA GLU A 38 -40.16 7.82 14.94
C GLU A 38 -39.56 7.51 16.32
N ALA A 39 -38.25 7.75 16.49
CA ALA A 39 -37.60 7.60 17.80
C ALA A 39 -38.15 8.60 18.85
N GLY A 40 -38.41 9.86 18.45
CA GLY A 40 -39.04 10.84 19.30
C GLY A 40 -40.44 10.44 19.75
N LEU A 41 -41.26 9.95 18.83
CA LEU A 41 -42.61 9.44 19.15
C LEU A 41 -42.58 8.20 20.06
N ALA A 42 -41.62 7.31 19.87
CA ALA A 42 -41.42 6.13 20.73
C ALA A 42 -41.02 6.55 22.16
N GLU A 43 -40.11 7.51 22.31
CA GLU A 43 -39.74 8.07 23.64
C GLU A 43 -40.92 8.78 24.34
N GLU A 44 -41.74 9.51 23.61
CA GLU A 44 -42.94 10.12 24.17
C GLU A 44 -43.96 9.09 24.64
N ALA A 45 -44.17 8.04 23.84
CA ALA A 45 -45.05 6.92 24.20
C ALA A 45 -44.60 6.21 25.49
N GLU A 46 -43.29 5.93 25.61
CA GLU A 46 -42.72 5.33 26.84
C GLU A 46 -42.87 6.23 28.07
N LYS A 47 -42.70 7.54 27.90
CA LYS A 47 -42.90 8.50 29.02
C LYS A 47 -44.34 8.49 29.51
N VAL A 48 -45.28 8.46 28.56
CA VAL A 48 -46.72 8.42 28.88
C VAL A 48 -47.07 7.09 29.58
N GLU A 49 -46.49 5.98 29.19
CA GLU A 49 -46.71 4.69 29.79
C GLU A 49 -46.14 4.60 31.23
N LYS A 50 -44.91 5.08 31.43
CA LYS A 50 -44.27 5.21 32.75
C LYS A 50 -45.03 6.15 33.68
N GLU A 51 -45.62 7.24 33.18
CA GLU A 51 -46.48 8.11 33.97
C GLU A 51 -47.82 7.46 34.33
N LYS A 52 -48.40 6.64 33.49
CA LYS A 52 -49.62 5.84 33.81
C LYS A 52 -49.34 4.77 34.85
N GLU A 53 -48.24 4.05 34.75
CA GLU A 53 -47.83 3.03 35.73
C GLU A 53 -47.52 3.68 37.12
N SER A 54 -46.91 4.87 37.13
CA SER A 54 -46.66 5.61 38.37
C SER A 54 -47.96 6.12 39.05
N LYS A 55 -49.00 6.43 38.27
CA LYS A 55 -50.32 6.87 38.77
C LYS A 55 -51.14 5.69 39.29
N ASP A 56 -51.07 4.54 38.67
CA ASP A 56 -51.75 3.33 39.11
C ASP A 56 -51.14 2.73 40.39
N ASN A 57 -49.85 2.88 40.62
CA ASN A 57 -49.18 2.44 41.84
C ASN A 57 -49.46 3.36 43.05
N ASN A 58 -49.82 4.64 42.84
CA ASN A 58 -50.21 5.56 43.93
C ASN A 58 -51.66 5.39 44.40
N GLY A 59 -52.46 4.56 43.71
CA GLY A 59 -53.87 4.29 44.06
C GLY A 59 -54.09 3.10 45.01
N LYS A 60 -53.07 2.32 45.38
CA LYS A 60 -53.20 1.08 46.18
C LYS A 60 -52.63 1.11 47.59
N ASP A 61 -52.05 2.20 48.08
CA ASP A 61 -51.48 2.26 49.43
C ASP A 61 -52.27 3.20 50.37
N SER A 62 -53.54 2.81 50.66
CA SER A 62 -54.23 3.29 51.83
C SER A 62 -54.88 2.09 52.56
N LYS A 63 -54.10 1.32 53.29
CA LYS A 63 -54.46 0.53 54.49
C LYS A 63 -53.39 -0.51 54.82
N LYS A 64 -52.52 -0.17 55.76
CA LYS A 64 -52.17 -0.90 56.97
C LYS A 64 -50.88 -0.37 57.60
N LYS A 65 -51.08 0.29 58.74
CA LYS A 65 -50.04 0.53 59.74
C LYS A 65 -49.70 -0.82 60.43
N ASP A 66 -48.46 -1.02 60.66
CA ASP A 66 -47.72 -1.28 61.90
C ASP A 66 -46.64 -2.37 61.81
N LYS A 67 -45.46 -1.95 62.30
CA LYS A 67 -44.38 -2.73 62.96
C LYS A 67 -43.41 -3.57 62.12
N LYS A 68 -42.19 -3.12 61.95
CA LYS A 68 -40.98 -3.41 62.74
C LYS A 68 -39.72 -3.04 61.95
N LYS A 69 -38.75 -2.43 62.64
CA LYS A 69 -37.39 -2.16 62.23
C LYS A 69 -36.65 -3.42 61.77
N GLY A 70 -35.97 -3.33 60.65
CA GLY A 70 -34.95 -4.24 60.23
C GLY A 70 -34.18 -3.63 59.08
N LYS A 71 -32.92 -3.18 59.35
CA LYS A 71 -31.93 -2.81 58.33
C LYS A 71 -31.69 -4.01 57.43
N ALA A 72 -31.92 -3.88 56.17
CA ALA A 72 -31.32 -4.70 55.15
C ALA A 72 -31.08 -3.83 53.89
N ASP A 73 -29.85 -3.77 53.48
CA ASP A 73 -29.38 -3.18 52.24
C ASP A 73 -30.19 -3.71 51.06
N SER A 74 -30.90 -2.85 50.34
CA SER A 74 -31.50 -3.21 49.06
C SER A 74 -30.49 -2.96 47.99
N GLU A 75 -29.68 -3.97 47.69
CA GLU A 75 -29.03 -4.06 46.36
C GLU A 75 -30.15 -4.07 45.32
N LYS A 76 -30.23 -2.99 44.53
CA LYS A 76 -30.95 -3.00 43.27
C LYS A 76 -30.31 -4.04 42.38
N LYS A 77 -30.90 -5.22 42.30
CA LYS A 77 -30.68 -6.14 41.19
C LYS A 77 -31.20 -5.46 39.92
N GLU A 78 -30.32 -4.83 39.16
CA GLU A 78 -30.54 -4.69 37.72
C GLU A 78 -30.67 -6.13 37.19
N SER A 79 -31.87 -6.48 36.78
CA SER A 79 -32.09 -7.71 36.00
C SER A 79 -31.41 -7.49 34.67
N SER A 80 -30.21 -8.03 34.49
CA SER A 80 -29.62 -8.19 33.15
C SER A 80 -30.61 -9.07 32.37
N LYS A 81 -31.42 -8.47 31.49
CA LYS A 81 -32.06 -9.21 30.42
C LYS A 81 -30.92 -9.92 29.68
N LYS A 82 -30.89 -11.25 29.73
CA LYS A 82 -30.06 -12.04 28.82
C LYS A 82 -30.55 -11.68 27.43
N ASN A 83 -29.75 -10.95 26.69
CA ASN A 83 -30.01 -10.74 25.25
C ASN A 83 -29.83 -12.12 24.60
N ASP A 84 -30.91 -12.75 24.22
CA ASP A 84 -30.88 -13.95 23.39
C ASP A 84 -30.43 -13.50 21.98
N LEU A 85 -29.18 -13.80 21.64
CA LEU A 85 -28.61 -13.45 20.34
C LEU A 85 -29.25 -14.30 19.25
N GLU A 86 -29.90 -13.67 18.29
CA GLU A 86 -30.63 -14.31 17.19
C GLU A 86 -29.74 -14.38 15.93
N PHE A 87 -28.79 -15.31 15.90
CA PHE A 87 -27.86 -15.46 14.77
C PHE A 87 -28.53 -15.90 13.47
N ALA A 88 -29.66 -16.63 13.53
CA ALA A 88 -30.31 -17.20 12.37
C ALA A 88 -30.75 -16.13 11.33
N ASP A 89 -31.23 -14.99 11.81
CA ASP A 89 -31.73 -13.91 10.98
C ASP A 89 -30.72 -12.75 10.78
N GLY A 90 -29.54 -12.84 11.36
CA GLY A 90 -28.50 -11.80 11.27
C GLY A 90 -28.15 -11.41 9.82
N ARG A 91 -28.21 -12.35 8.88
CA ARG A 91 -27.98 -12.09 7.44
C ARG A 91 -28.99 -11.11 6.81
N TYR A 92 -30.17 -10.94 7.39
CA TYR A 92 -31.20 -10.01 6.91
C TYR A 92 -31.19 -8.68 7.69
N ARG A 93 -30.44 -8.61 8.80
CA ARG A 93 -30.31 -7.44 9.67
C ARG A 93 -28.94 -6.83 9.51
N GLN A 94 -28.55 -6.51 8.27
CA GLN A 94 -27.26 -5.89 7.99
C GLN A 94 -27.43 -4.71 7.05
N ILE A 95 -26.68 -3.66 7.33
CA ILE A 95 -26.65 -2.45 6.54
C ILE A 95 -25.20 -1.97 6.40
N ARG A 96 -24.85 -1.53 5.20
CA ARG A 96 -23.60 -0.84 4.96
C ARG A 96 -23.69 0.55 5.56
N LEU A 97 -22.72 0.92 6.41
CA LEU A 97 -22.69 2.23 7.07
C LEU A 97 -21.90 3.28 6.29
N THR A 98 -20.97 2.87 5.45
CA THR A 98 -20.09 3.80 4.71
C THR A 98 -20.58 4.05 3.30
N ASP A 99 -20.64 5.32 2.88
CA ASP A 99 -21.07 5.73 1.54
C ASP A 99 -20.02 5.43 0.46
N VAL A 100 -18.74 5.53 0.83
CA VAL A 100 -17.61 5.37 -0.08
C VAL A 100 -16.75 4.20 0.34
N SER A 101 -16.49 3.28 -0.59
CA SER A 101 -15.52 2.20 -0.39
C SER A 101 -14.10 2.73 -0.61
N THR A 102 -13.24 2.60 0.41
CA THR A 102 -11.84 3.04 0.38
C THR A 102 -10.98 2.14 1.27
N LEU A 103 -9.68 2.39 1.33
CA LEU A 103 -8.83 1.75 2.33
C LEU A 103 -9.18 2.32 3.71
N MET A 104 -9.64 1.46 4.60
CA MET A 104 -10.04 1.82 5.97
C MET A 104 -9.07 1.21 6.99
N GLY A 105 -8.91 1.92 8.11
CA GLY A 105 -8.19 1.44 9.29
C GLY A 105 -9.17 1.07 10.41
N ASP A 106 -9.04 1.73 11.56
CA ASP A 106 -9.86 1.49 12.75
C ASP A 106 -11.26 2.09 12.61
N TYR A 107 -12.21 1.49 13.32
CA TYR A 107 -13.56 2.02 13.42
C TYR A 107 -14.12 1.83 14.83
N TRP A 108 -15.02 2.70 15.24
CA TRP A 108 -15.69 2.63 16.52
C TRP A 108 -17.11 3.23 16.45
N LEU A 109 -18.08 2.48 16.93
CA LEU A 109 -19.46 2.92 17.03
C LEU A 109 -19.70 3.39 18.47
N ASN A 110 -20.28 4.60 18.63
CA ASN A 110 -20.56 5.13 19.94
C ASN A 110 -21.63 4.30 20.69
N LYS A 111 -21.72 4.47 22.02
CA LYS A 111 -22.63 3.68 22.86
C LYS A 111 -24.11 3.81 22.52
N LYS A 112 -24.49 4.94 21.91
CA LYS A 112 -25.88 5.16 21.47
C LYS A 112 -26.18 4.50 20.13
N GLY A 113 -25.17 4.07 19.38
CA GLY A 113 -25.33 3.49 18.06
C GLY A 113 -25.73 4.52 16.98
N ASP A 114 -25.56 5.83 17.25
CA ASP A 114 -25.96 6.90 16.34
C ASP A 114 -24.79 7.57 15.63
N LYS A 115 -23.53 7.34 16.07
CA LYS A 115 -22.33 7.92 15.47
C LYS A 115 -21.24 6.87 15.27
N LEU A 116 -20.79 6.76 14.04
CA LEU A 116 -19.66 5.93 13.65
C LEU A 116 -18.42 6.81 13.46
N TYR A 117 -17.33 6.47 14.12
CA TYR A 117 -16.01 7.04 13.89
C TYR A 117 -15.14 6.02 13.16
N TYR A 118 -14.46 6.44 12.09
CA TYR A 118 -13.60 5.52 11.34
C TYR A 118 -12.46 6.26 10.67
N THR A 119 -11.33 5.59 10.50
CA THR A 119 -10.21 6.10 9.72
C THR A 119 -10.27 5.55 8.30
N ALA A 120 -10.07 6.41 7.32
CA ALA A 120 -10.10 6.05 5.92
C ALA A 120 -9.15 6.93 5.10
N VAL A 121 -8.65 6.39 3.99
CA VAL A 121 -7.82 7.17 3.07
C VAL A 121 -8.69 8.16 2.32
N ASP A 122 -8.34 9.44 2.41
CA ASP A 122 -9.00 10.53 1.74
C ASP A 122 -8.56 10.66 0.26
N PRO A 123 -9.18 11.54 -0.55
CA PRO A 123 -8.80 11.75 -1.94
C PRO A 123 -7.36 12.25 -2.15
N THR A 124 -6.70 12.75 -1.11
CA THR A 124 -5.30 13.18 -1.16
C THR A 124 -4.32 12.05 -0.89
N GLY A 125 -4.82 10.88 -0.46
CA GLY A 125 -4.03 9.72 -0.09
C GLY A 125 -3.63 9.70 1.39
N GLU A 126 -4.17 10.58 2.23
CA GLU A 126 -3.89 10.65 3.66
C GLU A 126 -4.95 9.91 4.48
N MET A 127 -4.50 9.18 5.52
CA MET A 127 -5.42 8.53 6.46
C MET A 127 -6.09 9.59 7.33
N THR A 128 -7.40 9.74 7.22
CA THR A 128 -8.21 10.76 7.89
C THR A 128 -9.28 10.10 8.76
N LEU A 129 -9.45 10.62 9.99
CA LEU A 129 -10.57 10.26 10.86
C LEU A 129 -11.83 10.95 10.37
N TYR A 130 -12.88 10.19 10.15
CA TYR A 130 -14.23 10.63 9.82
C TYR A 130 -15.20 10.34 10.97
N MET A 131 -16.24 11.14 11.06
CA MET A 131 -17.42 10.89 11.87
C MET A 131 -18.64 10.88 10.96
N GLU A 132 -19.41 9.82 11.06
CA GLU A 132 -20.69 9.67 10.37
C GLU A 132 -21.82 9.67 11.37
N ASP A 133 -22.77 10.57 11.19
CA ASP A 133 -24.02 10.61 11.92
C ASP A 133 -25.02 9.68 11.23
N LEU A 134 -25.25 8.51 11.82
CA LEU A 134 -26.05 7.44 11.22
C LEU A 134 -27.55 7.77 11.13
N LYS A 135 -28.03 8.74 11.91
CA LYS A 135 -29.44 9.18 11.85
C LYS A 135 -29.67 10.22 10.75
N LYS A 136 -28.64 11.04 10.48
CA LYS A 136 -28.71 12.09 9.46
C LYS A 136 -28.13 11.62 8.12
N ASN A 137 -27.39 10.53 8.14
CA ASN A 137 -26.63 10.06 6.98
C ASN A 137 -25.65 11.13 6.47
N GLU A 138 -24.90 11.74 7.41
CA GLU A 138 -23.95 12.81 7.13
C GLU A 138 -22.55 12.42 7.62
N THR A 139 -21.59 12.41 6.70
CA THR A 139 -20.18 12.16 7.00
C THR A 139 -19.39 13.45 7.05
N SER A 140 -18.56 13.61 8.07
CA SER A 140 -17.70 14.78 8.27
C SER A 140 -16.26 14.38 8.58
N PRO A 141 -15.24 15.02 7.97
CA PRO A 141 -13.86 14.81 8.35
C PRO A 141 -13.60 15.44 9.72
N VAL A 142 -12.90 14.72 10.59
CA VAL A 142 -12.60 15.14 11.97
C VAL A 142 -11.13 15.53 12.13
N MET A 143 -10.20 14.73 11.61
CA MET A 143 -8.76 14.97 11.75
C MET A 143 -7.97 14.17 10.72
N SER A 144 -7.08 14.82 9.97
CA SER A 144 -6.15 14.16 9.05
C SER A 144 -4.91 13.62 9.77
N GLY A 145 -4.23 12.65 9.16
CA GLY A 145 -2.99 12.07 9.69
C GLY A 145 -3.19 11.10 10.86
N VAL A 146 -4.39 10.59 11.08
CA VAL A 146 -4.70 9.63 12.16
C VAL A 146 -4.39 8.22 11.69
N GLN A 147 -3.41 7.59 12.33
CA GLN A 147 -2.97 6.23 11.98
C GLN A 147 -3.71 5.14 12.75
N ALA A 148 -4.08 5.42 14.00
CA ALA A 148 -4.83 4.49 14.84
C ALA A 148 -5.72 5.27 15.81
N MET A 149 -6.80 4.63 16.26
CA MET A 149 -7.68 5.18 17.29
C MET A 149 -8.18 4.10 18.23
N GLU A 150 -8.41 4.49 19.49
CA GLU A 150 -9.01 3.63 20.51
C GLU A 150 -9.91 4.46 21.42
N ALA A 151 -11.07 3.91 21.78
CA ALA A 151 -11.98 4.55 22.71
C ALA A 151 -11.62 4.19 24.16
N ASP A 152 -11.83 5.12 25.10
CA ASP A 152 -11.74 4.77 26.52
C ASP A 152 -12.87 3.83 26.95
N ALA A 153 -12.70 3.17 28.09
CA ALA A 153 -13.67 2.20 28.61
C ALA A 153 -15.07 2.84 28.86
N ALA A 154 -15.11 4.14 29.15
CA ALA A 154 -16.33 4.90 29.31
C ALA A 154 -17.00 5.27 27.98
N GLY A 155 -16.26 5.21 26.85
CA GLY A 155 -16.74 5.62 25.53
C GLY A 155 -17.03 7.11 25.42
N ASP A 156 -16.36 7.92 26.25
CA ASP A 156 -16.50 9.37 26.26
C ASP A 156 -15.40 10.08 25.45
N ASN A 157 -14.27 9.41 25.24
CA ASN A 157 -13.12 9.95 24.54
C ASN A 157 -12.55 8.93 23.54
N LEU A 158 -11.99 9.44 22.44
CA LEU A 158 -11.10 8.70 21.53
C LEU A 158 -9.66 9.14 21.75
N PHE A 159 -8.75 8.19 21.82
CA PHE A 159 -7.32 8.40 21.78
C PHE A 159 -6.82 8.13 20.35
N LEU A 160 -6.13 9.10 19.78
CA LEU A 160 -5.73 9.14 18.39
C LEU A 160 -4.21 9.13 18.31
N ILE A 161 -3.64 8.17 17.57
CA ILE A 161 -2.22 8.17 17.22
C ILE A 161 -2.08 8.84 15.88
N THR A 162 -1.29 9.91 15.82
CA THR A 162 -1.06 10.68 14.59
C THR A 162 0.24 10.30 13.91
N ARG A 163 0.40 10.66 12.65
CA ARG A 163 1.64 10.48 11.91
C ARG A 163 2.80 11.17 12.65
N GLY A 164 3.87 10.41 12.93
CA GLY A 164 4.99 10.87 13.76
C GLY A 164 4.88 10.50 15.24
N GLY A 165 3.87 9.72 15.64
CA GLY A 165 3.75 9.15 17.00
C GLY A 165 3.11 10.08 18.03
N GLY A 166 2.54 11.22 17.63
CA GLY A 166 1.79 12.10 18.53
C GLY A 166 0.51 11.42 19.02
N LEU A 167 0.21 11.57 20.34
CA LEU A 167 -1.01 11.09 20.96
C LEU A 167 -1.96 12.25 21.25
N THR A 168 -3.21 12.14 20.80
CA THR A 168 -4.24 13.15 20.99
C THR A 168 -5.47 12.52 21.62
N LYS A 169 -6.01 13.11 22.66
CA LYS A 169 -7.30 12.78 23.25
C LYS A 169 -8.38 13.67 22.64
N MET A 170 -9.45 13.07 22.15
CA MET A 170 -10.62 13.78 21.63
C MET A 170 -11.85 13.46 22.49
N ASN A 171 -12.47 14.47 23.05
CA ASN A 171 -13.74 14.30 23.76
C ASN A 171 -14.89 14.21 22.75
N LEU A 172 -15.70 13.17 22.84
CA LEU A 172 -16.75 12.88 21.84
C LEU A 172 -17.98 13.76 21.96
N ALA A 173 -18.25 14.31 23.14
CA ALA A 173 -19.39 15.19 23.35
C ALA A 173 -19.12 16.62 22.83
N SER A 174 -17.91 17.14 23.09
CA SER A 174 -17.53 18.51 22.72
C SER A 174 -16.76 18.61 21.40
N GLY A 175 -16.16 17.49 20.92
CA GLY A 175 -15.22 17.49 19.80
C GLY A 175 -13.85 18.10 20.13
N THR A 176 -13.61 18.48 21.39
CA THR A 176 -12.35 19.10 21.82
C THR A 176 -11.21 18.09 21.72
N LYS A 177 -10.08 18.54 21.17
CA LYS A 177 -8.87 17.75 20.98
C LYS A 177 -7.75 18.32 21.83
N GLU A 178 -7.11 17.48 22.61
CA GLU A 178 -6.00 17.82 23.50
C GLU A 178 -4.81 16.88 23.26
N PRO A 179 -3.59 17.40 23.07
CA PRO A 179 -2.42 16.55 22.97
C PRO A 179 -2.16 15.89 24.34
N VAL A 180 -1.83 14.60 24.32
CA VAL A 180 -1.38 13.88 25.51
C VAL A 180 0.13 13.85 25.47
N ALA A 181 0.75 14.68 26.32
CA ALA A 181 2.20 14.67 26.50
C ALA A 181 2.59 13.51 27.43
N PHE A 182 3.61 12.80 27.05
CA PHE A 182 4.24 11.80 27.91
C PHE A 182 5.76 11.84 27.70
N GLU A 183 6.49 11.53 28.75
CA GLU A 183 7.93 11.30 28.71
C GLU A 183 8.18 9.91 29.27
N ALA A 184 9.10 9.19 28.63
CA ALA A 184 9.52 7.88 29.08
C ALA A 184 11.03 7.70 28.83
N ASP A 185 11.74 7.29 29.86
CA ASP A 185 13.12 6.85 29.75
C ASP A 185 13.16 5.38 29.33
N TYR A 186 14.00 5.07 28.36
CA TYR A 186 14.20 3.72 27.86
C TYR A 186 15.69 3.36 27.80
N ASP A 187 16.07 2.38 28.60
CA ASP A 187 17.43 1.82 28.60
C ASP A 187 17.58 0.78 27.47
N ARG A 188 18.13 1.22 26.35
CA ARG A 188 18.43 0.32 25.23
C ARG A 188 19.76 -0.40 25.46
N LYS A 189 19.75 -1.73 25.34
CA LYS A 189 20.94 -2.59 25.36
C LYS A 189 21.14 -3.24 23.98
N PRO A 190 21.78 -2.54 23.01
CA PRO A 190 21.82 -2.99 21.62
C PRO A 190 22.42 -4.38 21.41
N SER A 191 23.43 -4.76 22.20
CA SER A 191 24.04 -6.11 22.10
C SER A 191 23.07 -7.22 22.52
N ALA A 192 22.34 -7.03 23.61
CA ALA A 192 21.35 -7.99 24.08
C ALA A 192 20.12 -8.06 23.14
N GLU A 193 19.73 -6.92 22.60
CA GLU A 193 18.65 -6.81 21.60
C GLU A 193 19.01 -7.57 20.34
N ARG A 194 20.23 -7.39 19.80
CA ARG A 194 20.70 -8.11 18.61
C ARG A 194 20.79 -9.62 18.84
N GLU A 195 21.27 -10.06 20.00
CA GLU A 195 21.32 -11.49 20.37
C GLU A 195 19.90 -12.09 20.42
N TYR A 196 18.94 -11.35 21.01
CA TYR A 196 17.53 -11.77 21.05
C TYR A 196 16.95 -11.89 19.64
N ILE A 197 17.09 -10.85 18.80
CA ILE A 197 16.55 -10.85 17.43
C ILE A 197 17.18 -11.96 16.60
N TYR A 198 18.50 -12.16 16.71
CA TYR A 198 19.21 -13.22 16.02
C TYR A 198 18.68 -14.61 16.42
N SER A 199 18.59 -14.88 17.70
CA SER A 199 18.07 -16.15 18.21
C SER A 199 16.58 -16.35 17.89
N HIS A 200 15.81 -15.27 17.85
CA HIS A 200 14.41 -15.29 17.43
C HIS A 200 14.29 -15.66 15.93
N MET A 201 15.10 -15.02 15.07
CA MET A 201 15.11 -15.31 13.64
C MET A 201 15.45 -16.77 13.36
N LEU A 202 16.46 -17.35 14.03
CA LEU A 202 16.81 -18.77 13.88
C LEU A 202 15.62 -19.71 14.18
N ARG A 203 14.88 -19.45 15.27
CA ARG A 203 13.68 -20.23 15.62
C ARG A 203 12.57 -20.03 14.59
N GLN A 204 12.35 -18.79 14.15
CA GLN A 204 11.29 -18.49 13.19
C GLN A 204 11.53 -19.14 11.82
N VAL A 205 12.78 -19.28 11.39
CA VAL A 205 13.12 -20.03 10.17
C VAL A 205 12.73 -21.49 10.31
N ASN A 206 13.12 -22.16 11.40
CA ASN A 206 12.73 -23.55 11.67
C ASN A 206 11.21 -23.76 11.70
N ASP A 207 10.47 -22.81 12.26
CA ASP A 207 9.03 -22.92 12.45
C ASP A 207 8.21 -22.57 11.20
N LYS A 208 8.74 -21.71 10.32
CA LYS A 208 7.93 -21.04 9.30
C LYS A 208 8.43 -21.17 7.87
N PHE A 209 9.68 -21.55 7.64
CA PHE A 209 10.19 -21.70 6.27
C PHE A 209 9.38 -22.76 5.51
N TYR A 210 9.07 -22.49 4.24
CA TYR A 210 8.15 -23.32 3.47
C TYR A 210 8.61 -24.77 3.24
N ASP A 211 9.94 -25.00 3.20
CA ASP A 211 10.51 -26.35 3.13
C ASP A 211 10.97 -26.80 4.51
N VAL A 212 10.34 -27.82 5.05
CA VAL A 212 10.64 -28.36 6.37
C VAL A 212 12.07 -28.89 6.50
N ASN A 213 12.73 -29.22 5.39
CA ASN A 213 14.12 -29.67 5.34
C ASN A 213 15.11 -28.50 5.09
N LEU A 214 14.63 -27.25 5.06
CA LEU A 214 15.43 -26.04 4.86
C LEU A 214 16.33 -26.14 3.62
N HIS A 215 15.87 -26.74 2.53
CA HIS A 215 16.64 -27.05 1.32
C HIS A 215 17.89 -27.93 1.58
N GLY A 216 17.92 -28.66 2.69
CA GLY A 216 19.06 -29.49 3.11
C GLY A 216 20.20 -28.69 3.76
N VAL A 217 19.97 -27.45 4.14
CA VAL A 217 20.94 -26.57 4.83
C VAL A 217 21.09 -26.99 6.27
N ASP A 218 22.32 -27.12 6.75
CA ASP A 218 22.65 -27.31 8.16
C ASP A 218 22.47 -25.98 8.93
N TRP A 219 21.23 -25.72 9.32
CA TRP A 219 20.83 -24.45 9.91
C TRP A 219 21.43 -24.23 11.32
N GLU A 220 21.69 -25.29 12.06
CA GLU A 220 22.36 -25.21 13.36
C GLU A 220 23.82 -24.77 13.19
N TYR A 221 24.53 -25.38 12.25
CA TYR A 221 25.92 -24.99 11.91
C TYR A 221 25.98 -23.50 11.52
N TYR A 222 25.15 -23.04 10.59
CA TYR A 222 25.16 -21.65 10.17
C TYR A 222 24.75 -20.70 11.30
N GLY A 223 23.78 -21.09 12.13
CA GLY A 223 23.37 -20.35 13.30
C GLY A 223 24.52 -20.10 14.29
N ASP A 224 25.38 -21.11 14.52
CA ASP A 224 26.55 -20.96 15.38
C ASP A 224 27.69 -20.21 14.66
N HIS A 225 27.90 -20.49 13.39
CA HIS A 225 28.94 -19.83 12.58
C HIS A 225 28.75 -18.32 12.50
N TYR A 226 27.56 -17.84 12.20
CA TYR A 226 27.28 -16.40 12.10
C TYR A 226 27.20 -15.69 13.47
N ARG A 227 26.86 -16.41 14.55
CA ARG A 227 26.77 -15.85 15.91
C ARG A 227 28.08 -15.20 16.39
N GLN A 228 29.24 -15.73 15.96
CA GLN A 228 30.55 -15.18 16.34
C GLN A 228 30.76 -13.73 15.91
N PHE A 229 30.02 -13.24 14.91
CA PHE A 229 30.14 -11.86 14.42
C PHE A 229 29.30 -10.86 15.23
N LEU A 230 28.29 -11.30 16.01
CA LEU A 230 27.41 -10.41 16.77
C LEU A 230 28.16 -9.44 17.70
N PRO A 231 29.21 -9.84 18.44
CA PRO A 231 29.96 -8.92 19.29
C PRO A 231 30.66 -7.81 18.52
N HIS A 232 30.86 -7.96 17.20
CA HIS A 232 31.59 -7.02 16.35
C HIS A 232 30.67 -6.05 15.60
N ILE A 233 29.35 -6.24 15.69
CA ILE A 233 28.35 -5.40 15.03
C ILE A 233 28.19 -4.08 15.77
N GLY A 234 28.51 -2.95 15.11
CA GLY A 234 28.47 -1.62 15.67
C GLY A 234 27.15 -0.86 15.50
N ASN A 235 26.38 -1.17 14.46
CA ASN A 235 25.17 -0.44 14.11
C ASN A 235 24.06 -1.38 13.58
N ASP A 236 22.86 -0.83 13.37
CA ASP A 236 21.70 -1.61 12.97
C ASP A 236 21.73 -1.99 11.48
N ARG A 237 22.47 -1.26 10.63
CA ARG A 237 22.63 -1.61 9.21
C ARG A 237 23.50 -2.86 9.06
N ASP A 238 24.68 -2.88 9.68
CA ASP A 238 25.56 -4.06 9.69
C ASP A 238 24.85 -5.28 10.29
N PHE A 239 23.95 -5.05 11.27
CA PHE A 239 23.15 -6.12 11.83
C PHE A 239 22.13 -6.68 10.83
N ALA A 240 21.44 -5.83 10.07
CA ALA A 240 20.53 -6.26 9.02
C ALA A 240 21.27 -7.00 7.90
N ASP A 241 22.49 -6.56 7.57
CA ASP A 241 23.34 -7.24 6.60
C ASP A 241 23.74 -8.63 7.10
N LEU A 242 24.16 -8.77 8.38
CA LEU A 242 24.44 -10.09 8.98
C LEU A 242 23.22 -11.03 8.94
N LEU A 243 22.01 -10.52 9.26
CA LEU A 243 20.78 -11.31 9.17
C LEU A 243 20.48 -11.71 7.71
N SER A 244 20.77 -10.83 6.75
CA SER A 244 20.58 -11.13 5.32
C SER A 244 21.54 -12.19 4.84
N GLU A 245 22.80 -12.16 5.26
CA GLU A 245 23.81 -13.16 4.90
C GLU A 245 23.39 -14.55 5.37
N ILE A 246 23.06 -14.72 6.65
CA ILE A 246 22.64 -16.05 7.15
C ILE A 246 21.32 -16.51 6.51
N LEU A 247 20.34 -15.62 6.29
CA LEU A 247 19.11 -15.99 5.61
C LEU A 247 19.34 -16.35 4.15
N GLY A 248 20.39 -15.82 3.52
CA GLY A 248 20.83 -16.17 2.17
C GLY A 248 21.28 -17.63 2.01
N GLU A 249 21.80 -18.24 3.09
CA GLU A 249 22.20 -19.66 3.10
C GLU A 249 21.05 -20.63 2.77
N LEU A 250 19.80 -20.19 3.02
CA LEU A 250 18.61 -20.96 2.67
C LEU A 250 18.40 -21.10 1.15
N ASN A 251 19.14 -20.35 0.33
CA ASN A 251 19.04 -20.36 -1.13
C ASN A 251 17.58 -20.23 -1.61
N ALA A 252 16.87 -19.26 -1.08
CA ALA A 252 15.49 -18.97 -1.46
C ALA A 252 15.28 -17.49 -1.75
N SER A 253 14.41 -17.20 -2.69
CA SER A 253 13.97 -15.82 -2.93
C SER A 253 13.21 -15.27 -1.72
N HIS A 254 13.16 -13.94 -1.59
CA HIS A 254 12.43 -13.24 -0.52
C HIS A 254 12.98 -13.45 0.90
N THR A 255 14.13 -14.08 1.07
CA THR A 255 14.90 -14.08 2.32
C THR A 255 15.63 -12.76 2.49
N GLY A 256 15.98 -12.41 3.73
CA GLY A 256 16.81 -11.26 4.05
C GLY A 256 16.25 -10.38 5.14
N ALA A 257 17.01 -9.34 5.49
CA ALA A 257 16.62 -8.35 6.48
C ALA A 257 16.79 -6.93 5.93
N LYS A 258 16.13 -5.97 6.57
CA LYS A 258 16.17 -4.55 6.18
C LYS A 258 16.34 -3.70 7.42
N CYS A 259 17.15 -2.65 7.29
CA CYS A 259 17.26 -1.59 8.27
C CYS A 259 16.58 -0.32 7.72
N PHE A 260 15.59 0.19 8.44
CA PHE A 260 14.87 1.41 8.10
C PHE A 260 15.41 2.64 8.85
N ALA A 261 16.61 2.55 9.44
CA ALA A 261 17.25 3.71 10.00
C ALA A 261 17.40 4.77 8.92
N GLY A 262 16.69 5.88 9.08
CA GLY A 262 16.78 7.00 8.16
C GLY A 262 18.19 7.56 8.21
N ASP A 263 18.86 7.62 7.07
CA ASP A 263 20.07 8.38 6.95
C ASP A 263 19.68 9.86 7.15
N ALA A 264 20.28 10.49 8.14
CA ALA A 264 20.12 11.93 8.36
C ALA A 264 20.82 12.76 7.28
N GLU A 265 21.33 12.11 6.24
CA GLU A 265 21.96 12.77 5.10
C GLU A 265 20.94 13.56 4.29
N LEU A 266 21.28 14.80 4.02
CA LEU A 266 20.50 15.66 3.15
C LEU A 266 20.52 15.06 1.73
N GLU A 267 19.36 14.70 1.22
CA GLU A 267 19.23 14.17 -0.14
C GLU A 267 19.76 15.19 -1.15
N VAL A 268 20.66 14.77 -2.03
CA VAL A 268 21.17 15.59 -3.12
C VAL A 268 20.11 15.70 -4.19
N ALA A 269 19.68 16.94 -4.48
CA ALA A 269 18.68 17.20 -5.49
C ALA A 269 19.26 17.13 -6.91
N ASP A 270 18.40 16.90 -7.91
CA ASP A 270 18.78 16.75 -9.30
C ASP A 270 18.19 17.86 -10.19
N LEU A 271 19.00 18.34 -11.13
CA LEU A 271 18.59 19.37 -12.11
C LEU A 271 17.76 18.80 -13.27
N GLY A 272 17.70 17.49 -13.42
CA GLY A 272 17.02 16.83 -14.54
C GLY A 272 17.77 16.96 -15.86
N ALA A 273 19.09 16.78 -15.84
CA ALA A 273 19.93 16.76 -17.03
C ALA A 273 21.06 15.73 -16.89
N TYR A 274 21.59 15.31 -18.02
CA TYR A 274 22.82 14.56 -18.12
C TYR A 274 23.92 15.46 -18.63
N PHE A 275 25.12 15.27 -18.13
CA PHE A 275 26.27 16.10 -18.44
C PHE A 275 27.33 15.33 -19.23
N ASP A 276 28.14 16.07 -19.96
CA ASP A 276 29.25 15.53 -20.76
C ASP A 276 30.51 15.52 -19.91
N ASP A 277 30.84 14.35 -19.35
CA ASP A 277 32.01 14.15 -18.49
C ASP A 277 33.34 14.31 -19.22
N SER A 278 33.33 14.23 -20.56
CA SER A 278 34.51 14.45 -21.40
C SER A 278 34.81 15.94 -21.62
N SER A 279 33.93 16.85 -21.18
CA SER A 279 34.12 18.28 -21.33
C SER A 279 35.30 18.81 -20.53
N ASP A 280 36.28 19.42 -21.21
CA ASP A 280 37.51 19.95 -20.58
C ASP A 280 37.35 21.36 -19.97
N GLY A 281 36.20 22.00 -20.13
CA GLY A 281 35.92 23.35 -19.65
C GLY A 281 35.43 23.43 -18.21
N ALA A 282 35.39 24.65 -17.66
CA ALA A 282 34.69 24.89 -16.38
C ALA A 282 33.17 24.79 -16.58
N GLY A 283 32.48 24.34 -15.55
CA GLY A 283 31.02 24.14 -15.54
C GLY A 283 30.58 22.76 -15.99
N LEU A 284 29.27 22.56 -16.01
CA LEU A 284 28.62 21.30 -16.42
C LEU A 284 28.06 21.48 -17.84
N LYS A 285 28.66 20.87 -18.84
CA LYS A 285 28.15 20.88 -20.21
C LYS A 285 26.97 19.91 -20.33
N VAL A 286 25.82 20.44 -20.70
CA VAL A 286 24.59 19.65 -20.84
C VAL A 286 24.66 18.76 -22.09
N SER A 287 24.62 17.45 -21.93
CA SER A 287 24.52 16.49 -23.02
C SER A 287 23.06 16.22 -23.41
N SER A 288 22.18 16.12 -22.41
CA SER A 288 20.73 16.00 -22.65
C SER A 288 19.91 16.52 -21.46
N VAL A 289 18.68 16.93 -21.74
CA VAL A 289 17.73 17.39 -20.72
C VAL A 289 16.63 16.36 -20.56
N MET A 290 16.30 16.02 -19.32
CA MET A 290 15.22 15.09 -19.00
C MET A 290 13.87 15.74 -19.33
N PRO A 291 13.06 15.17 -20.22
CA PRO A 291 11.70 15.65 -20.48
C PRO A 291 10.89 15.77 -19.19
N ARG A 292 10.11 16.84 -19.06
CA ARG A 292 9.32 17.15 -17.84
C ARG A 292 10.15 17.41 -16.57
N GLY A 293 11.47 17.39 -16.69
CA GLY A 293 12.40 17.75 -15.61
C GLY A 293 12.51 19.26 -15.39
N PRO A 294 13.24 19.71 -14.35
CA PRO A 294 13.41 21.12 -14.03
C PRO A 294 13.95 21.96 -15.20
N LEU A 295 14.97 21.45 -15.88
CA LEU A 295 15.64 22.17 -16.98
C LEU A 295 14.86 22.10 -18.30
N SER A 296 13.90 21.21 -18.47
CA SER A 296 13.04 21.13 -19.66
C SER A 296 11.93 22.19 -19.68
N ARG A 297 11.72 22.90 -18.59
CA ARG A 297 10.68 23.92 -18.49
C ARG A 297 11.08 25.16 -19.30
N ARG A 298 10.08 25.79 -19.93
CA ARG A 298 10.29 26.97 -20.80
C ARG A 298 11.06 28.10 -20.11
N ASN A 299 10.86 28.31 -18.81
CA ASN A 299 11.54 29.34 -18.04
C ASN A 299 13.01 29.00 -17.69
N ALA A 300 13.39 27.72 -17.76
CA ALA A 300 14.77 27.31 -17.54
C ALA A 300 15.65 27.62 -18.75
N ASN A 301 15.08 27.52 -19.96
CA ASN A 301 15.75 27.85 -21.23
C ASN A 301 17.12 27.16 -21.38
N VAL A 302 17.19 25.85 -21.08
CA VAL A 302 18.40 25.03 -21.17
C VAL A 302 18.27 24.03 -22.30
N ALA A 303 19.32 23.87 -23.07
CA ALA A 303 19.40 22.94 -24.20
C ALA A 303 20.73 22.17 -24.19
N PRO A 304 20.81 21.01 -24.86
CA PRO A 304 22.08 20.33 -25.10
C PRO A 304 23.13 21.30 -25.71
N GLY A 305 24.37 21.21 -25.19
CA GLY A 305 25.47 22.11 -25.56
C GLY A 305 25.63 23.35 -24.68
N ASP A 306 24.63 23.73 -23.91
CA ASP A 306 24.73 24.78 -22.88
C ASP A 306 25.64 24.34 -21.73
N ILE A 307 26.25 25.29 -21.02
CA ILE A 307 27.14 25.00 -19.88
C ILE A 307 26.62 25.73 -18.65
N ILE A 308 26.32 24.97 -17.57
CA ILE A 308 25.97 25.53 -16.28
C ILE A 308 27.28 25.92 -15.56
N LEU A 309 27.52 27.21 -15.39
CA LEU A 309 28.76 27.74 -14.85
C LEU A 309 28.72 27.88 -13.31
N ALA A 310 27.55 28.18 -12.74
CA ALA A 310 27.40 28.40 -11.30
C ALA A 310 26.02 28.03 -10.82
N ILE A 311 25.93 27.62 -9.54
CA ILE A 311 24.69 27.34 -8.78
C ILE A 311 24.67 28.27 -7.57
N ASP A 312 23.60 29.05 -7.38
CA ASP A 312 23.43 30.03 -6.29
C ASP A 312 24.67 30.94 -6.11
N GLY A 313 25.30 31.35 -7.23
CA GLY A 313 26.49 32.21 -7.27
C GLY A 313 27.81 31.48 -6.98
N LYS A 314 27.82 30.20 -6.67
CA LYS A 314 29.03 29.39 -6.51
C LYS A 314 29.46 28.83 -7.85
N GLU A 315 30.72 29.11 -8.26
CA GLU A 315 31.29 28.62 -9.52
C GLU A 315 31.47 27.11 -9.51
N ILE A 316 31.15 26.45 -10.60
CA ILE A 316 31.41 25.01 -10.80
C ILE A 316 32.82 24.88 -11.42
N VAL A 317 33.75 24.41 -10.62
CA VAL A 317 35.14 24.21 -11.04
C VAL A 317 35.29 22.80 -11.60
N LYS A 318 36.10 22.65 -12.66
CA LYS A 318 36.39 21.33 -13.24
C LYS A 318 36.89 20.35 -12.20
N GLY A 319 36.29 19.15 -12.16
CA GLY A 319 36.66 18.07 -11.23
C GLY A 319 36.23 18.27 -9.78
N ALA A 320 35.55 19.39 -9.45
CA ALA A 320 34.96 19.58 -8.12
C ALA A 320 33.57 18.93 -8.05
N ASP A 321 33.26 18.37 -6.88
CA ASP A 321 31.94 17.85 -6.60
C ASP A 321 30.92 18.99 -6.45
N TYR A 322 30.02 19.09 -7.40
CA TYR A 322 28.91 20.07 -7.37
C TYR A 322 27.69 19.57 -6.59
N SER A 323 27.66 18.29 -6.21
CA SER A 323 26.53 17.67 -5.52
C SER A 323 26.20 18.37 -4.21
N SER A 324 27.23 18.80 -3.47
CA SER A 324 27.10 19.58 -2.24
C SER A 324 26.35 20.92 -2.42
N MET A 325 26.33 21.48 -3.65
CA MET A 325 25.56 22.69 -3.96
C MET A 325 24.06 22.41 -4.07
N LEU A 326 23.68 21.14 -4.21
CA LEU A 326 22.29 20.68 -4.40
C LEU A 326 21.73 19.92 -3.19
N GLU A 327 22.51 19.71 -2.13
CA GLU A 327 22.06 19.09 -0.89
C GLU A 327 20.87 19.85 -0.28
N GLY A 328 19.78 19.12 -0.01
CA GLY A 328 18.54 19.66 0.57
C GLY A 328 17.83 20.71 -0.31
N LYS A 329 18.16 20.80 -1.60
CA LYS A 329 17.58 21.78 -2.54
C LYS A 329 16.36 21.28 -3.28
N ALA A 330 15.94 20.03 -3.11
CA ALA A 330 14.75 19.49 -3.76
C ALA A 330 13.51 20.36 -3.47
N GLY A 331 12.81 20.79 -4.52
CA GLY A 331 11.65 21.68 -4.43
C GLY A 331 11.95 23.14 -4.07
N ARG A 332 13.19 23.50 -3.74
CA ARG A 332 13.61 24.87 -3.44
C ARG A 332 14.18 25.55 -4.68
N PRO A 333 13.89 26.84 -4.95
CA PRO A 333 14.46 27.52 -6.11
C PRO A 333 15.96 27.72 -5.96
N VAL A 334 16.70 27.37 -7.00
CA VAL A 334 18.14 27.66 -7.16
C VAL A 334 18.36 28.54 -8.38
N SER A 335 19.38 29.40 -8.33
CA SER A 335 19.79 30.26 -9.45
C SER A 335 20.93 29.61 -10.20
N LEU A 336 20.79 29.45 -11.53
CA LEU A 336 21.80 28.88 -12.40
C LEU A 336 22.35 29.98 -13.32
N ARG A 337 23.66 30.14 -13.36
CA ARG A 337 24.33 30.91 -14.41
C ARG A 337 24.75 29.97 -15.53
N ILE A 338 24.25 30.25 -16.74
CA ILE A 338 24.31 29.33 -17.87
C ILE A 338 24.96 30.08 -19.06
N ARG A 339 25.98 29.48 -19.63
CA ARG A 339 26.52 29.90 -20.92
C ARG A 339 25.83 29.11 -22.03
N LYS A 340 25.14 29.80 -22.90
CA LYS A 340 24.46 29.23 -24.05
C LYS A 340 25.47 28.77 -25.10
N ALA A 341 25.05 27.87 -26.00
CA ALA A 341 25.90 27.40 -27.10
C ALA A 341 26.41 28.54 -28.04
N ASP A 342 25.68 29.67 -28.10
CA ASP A 342 26.08 30.88 -28.85
C ASP A 342 27.05 31.78 -28.05
N GLY A 343 27.45 31.38 -26.84
CA GLY A 343 28.37 32.11 -25.96
C GLY A 343 27.71 33.12 -25.03
N LYS A 344 26.41 33.40 -25.16
CA LYS A 344 25.68 34.32 -24.30
C LYS A 344 25.47 33.75 -22.91
N GLU A 345 25.70 34.56 -21.88
CA GLU A 345 25.40 34.16 -20.50
C GLU A 345 24.00 34.64 -20.09
N VAL A 346 23.26 33.74 -19.45
CA VAL A 346 21.93 33.99 -18.91
C VAL A 346 21.81 33.41 -17.48
N THR A 347 20.90 33.98 -16.70
CA THR A 347 20.56 33.45 -15.37
C THR A 347 19.14 32.90 -15.41
N SER A 348 18.98 31.67 -14.91
CA SER A 348 17.68 31.01 -14.81
C SER A 348 17.43 30.54 -13.37
N LYS A 349 16.18 30.59 -12.92
CA LYS A 349 15.75 30.03 -11.65
C LYS A 349 14.96 28.75 -11.88
N VAL A 350 15.38 27.66 -11.24
CA VAL A 350 14.75 26.34 -11.35
C VAL A 350 14.53 25.76 -9.97
N LYS A 351 13.62 24.79 -9.86
CA LYS A 351 13.43 23.98 -8.64
C LYS A 351 13.94 22.57 -8.93
N PRO A 352 15.09 22.18 -8.40
CA PRO A 352 15.59 20.81 -8.49
C PRO A 352 14.58 19.79 -7.93
N ILE A 353 14.67 18.57 -8.37
CA ILE A 353 13.81 17.47 -7.98
C ILE A 353 14.56 16.46 -7.12
N THR A 354 13.84 15.59 -6.43
CA THR A 354 14.44 14.46 -5.71
C THR A 354 14.98 13.42 -6.69
N PRO A 355 16.00 12.61 -6.32
CA PRO A 355 16.46 11.46 -7.10
C PRO A 355 15.34 10.48 -7.42
N GLY A 356 14.39 10.28 -6.49
CA GLY A 356 13.20 9.46 -6.71
C GLY A 356 12.34 9.99 -7.88
N ARG A 357 12.14 11.32 -7.97
CA ARG A 357 11.42 11.93 -9.10
C ARG A 357 12.20 11.81 -10.41
N LEU A 358 13.52 11.94 -10.37
CA LEU A 358 14.35 11.72 -11.57
C LEU A 358 14.21 10.28 -12.09
N ARG A 359 14.31 9.28 -11.21
CA ARG A 359 14.10 7.87 -11.58
C ARG A 359 12.72 7.64 -12.21
N GLN A 360 11.69 8.26 -11.66
CA GLN A 360 10.34 8.18 -12.22
C GLN A 360 10.26 8.79 -13.64
N LEU A 361 10.89 9.95 -13.87
CA LEU A 361 10.94 10.57 -15.21
C LEU A 361 11.74 9.74 -16.20
N ALA A 362 12.84 9.12 -15.77
CA ALA A 362 13.63 8.21 -16.58
C ALA A 362 12.81 6.97 -17.00
N TYR A 363 12.07 6.38 -16.05
CA TYR A 363 11.14 5.29 -16.33
C TYR A 363 10.05 5.70 -17.33
N GLU A 364 9.39 6.82 -17.12
CA GLU A 364 8.36 7.34 -18.03
C GLU A 364 8.91 7.52 -19.45
N ARG A 365 10.11 8.11 -19.59
CA ARG A 365 10.80 8.27 -20.88
C ARG A 365 11.12 6.93 -21.54
N TRP A 366 11.57 5.94 -20.75
CA TRP A 366 11.88 4.60 -21.26
C TRP A 366 10.62 3.91 -21.81
N VAL A 367 9.49 3.95 -21.08
CA VAL A 367 8.20 3.40 -21.53
C VAL A 367 7.73 4.10 -22.81
N GLU A 368 7.77 5.44 -22.86
CA GLU A 368 7.39 6.23 -24.05
C GLU A 368 8.28 5.94 -25.28
N ASN A 369 9.55 5.67 -25.05
CA ASN A 369 10.47 5.29 -26.13
C ASN A 369 10.12 3.92 -26.69
N ASN A 370 9.88 2.93 -25.83
CA ASN A 370 9.49 1.58 -26.27
C ASN A 370 8.14 1.62 -27.00
N GLU A 371 7.17 2.38 -26.50
CA GLU A 371 5.88 2.59 -27.14
C GLU A 371 6.06 3.17 -28.57
N ARG A 372 6.90 4.21 -28.72
CA ARG A 372 7.19 4.80 -30.03
C ARG A 372 7.89 3.83 -31.00
N VAL A 373 8.78 2.98 -30.49
CA VAL A 373 9.44 1.95 -31.31
C VAL A 373 8.40 0.96 -31.83
N VAL A 374 7.54 0.42 -30.95
CA VAL A 374 6.50 -0.55 -31.34
C VAL A 374 5.52 0.08 -32.32
N ASP A 375 5.06 1.31 -32.06
CA ASP A 375 4.17 2.06 -32.95
C ASP A 375 4.80 2.26 -34.33
N SER A 376 6.04 2.74 -34.39
CA SER A 376 6.77 3.01 -35.64
C SER A 376 7.00 1.74 -36.47
N VAL A 377 7.45 0.64 -35.82
CA VAL A 377 7.78 -0.61 -36.52
C VAL A 377 6.51 -1.31 -37.03
N SER A 378 5.42 -1.23 -36.27
CA SER A 378 4.14 -1.85 -36.65
C SER A 378 3.25 -0.99 -37.54
N GLY A 379 3.61 0.27 -37.76
CA GLY A 379 2.72 1.23 -38.44
C GLY A 379 1.42 1.49 -37.68
N GLY A 380 1.47 1.51 -36.36
CA GLY A 380 0.32 1.74 -35.47
C GLY A 380 -0.59 0.53 -35.25
N LYS A 381 -0.21 -0.66 -35.75
CA LYS A 381 -1.03 -1.87 -35.66
C LYS A 381 -0.89 -2.64 -34.36
N ILE A 382 0.20 -2.45 -33.63
CA ILE A 382 0.50 -3.17 -32.39
C ILE A 382 0.56 -2.16 -31.24
N GLY A 383 -0.19 -2.43 -30.18
CA GLY A 383 -0.13 -1.66 -28.94
C GLY A 383 1.04 -2.08 -28.05
N TYR A 384 1.44 -1.19 -27.12
CA TYR A 384 2.47 -1.47 -26.13
C TYR A 384 2.03 -1.01 -24.74
N VAL A 385 2.16 -1.90 -23.75
CA VAL A 385 1.98 -1.58 -22.33
C VAL A 385 3.14 -2.12 -21.53
N HIS A 386 3.58 -1.35 -20.52
CA HIS A 386 4.55 -1.82 -19.53
C HIS A 386 3.85 -2.02 -18.18
N VAL A 387 4.04 -3.21 -17.58
CA VAL A 387 3.54 -3.58 -16.26
C VAL A 387 4.59 -3.16 -15.23
N LYS A 388 4.43 -1.99 -14.63
CA LYS A 388 5.43 -1.41 -13.70
C LYS A 388 5.59 -2.22 -12.42
N GLY A 389 4.48 -2.67 -11.85
CA GLY A 389 4.38 -3.51 -10.65
C GLY A 389 3.23 -4.48 -10.80
N MET A 390 3.23 -5.56 -10.02
CA MET A 390 2.10 -6.49 -9.96
C MET A 390 1.10 -6.02 -8.91
N ASP A 391 0.48 -4.85 -9.16
CA ASP A 391 -0.43 -4.14 -8.25
C ASP A 391 -1.67 -3.59 -8.96
N GLY A 392 -2.64 -3.10 -8.18
CA GLY A 392 -3.91 -2.60 -8.70
C GLY A 392 -3.79 -1.33 -9.55
N ASP A 393 -2.82 -0.45 -9.26
CA ASP A 393 -2.62 0.79 -10.01
C ASP A 393 -2.02 0.52 -11.38
N SER A 394 -1.05 -0.38 -11.44
CA SER A 394 -0.50 -0.90 -12.69
C SER A 394 -1.59 -1.60 -13.51
N PHE A 395 -2.44 -2.42 -12.88
CA PHE A 395 -3.54 -3.09 -13.57
C PHE A 395 -4.53 -2.10 -14.19
N ARG A 396 -4.96 -1.08 -13.45
CA ARG A 396 -5.88 -0.05 -13.98
C ARG A 396 -5.28 0.65 -15.20
N THR A 397 -4.01 1.02 -15.12
CA THR A 397 -3.28 1.66 -16.24
C THR A 397 -3.25 0.77 -17.47
N ILE A 398 -2.97 -0.53 -17.30
CA ILE A 398 -2.89 -1.49 -18.39
C ILE A 398 -4.27 -1.75 -18.97
N TYR A 399 -5.27 -1.98 -18.13
CA TYR A 399 -6.65 -2.20 -18.51
C TYR A 399 -7.19 -1.05 -19.36
N GLU A 400 -7.01 0.19 -18.91
CA GLU A 400 -7.38 1.40 -19.64
C GLU A 400 -6.68 1.50 -21.00
N ARG A 401 -5.38 1.23 -21.04
CA ARG A 401 -4.61 1.31 -22.28
C ARG A 401 -5.00 0.21 -23.28
N ILE A 402 -5.10 -1.03 -22.82
CA ILE A 402 -5.41 -2.19 -23.67
C ILE A 402 -6.83 -2.05 -24.25
N LEU A 403 -7.84 -1.83 -23.41
CA LEU A 403 -9.25 -1.80 -23.84
C LEU A 403 -9.71 -0.42 -24.33
N GLY A 404 -8.92 0.64 -24.07
CA GLY A 404 -9.17 1.99 -24.55
C GLY A 404 -8.25 2.37 -25.71
N LYS A 405 -7.03 2.83 -25.41
CA LYS A 405 -6.08 3.36 -26.40
C LYS A 405 -5.77 2.38 -27.53
N TYR A 406 -5.57 1.10 -27.21
CA TYR A 406 -5.15 0.07 -28.17
C TYR A 406 -6.28 -0.83 -28.64
N ARG A 407 -7.53 -0.50 -28.31
CA ARG A 407 -8.70 -1.29 -28.68
C ARG A 407 -8.74 -1.71 -30.16
N ASN A 408 -8.29 -0.82 -31.05
CA ASN A 408 -8.32 -1.04 -32.50
C ASN A 408 -7.02 -1.65 -33.05
N CYS A 409 -6.00 -1.88 -32.23
CA CYS A 409 -4.77 -2.57 -32.65
C CYS A 409 -5.06 -4.04 -32.95
N ASP A 410 -4.24 -4.66 -33.82
CA ASP A 410 -4.35 -6.05 -34.22
C ASP A 410 -3.73 -6.99 -33.17
N ALA A 411 -2.74 -6.50 -32.40
CA ALA A 411 -2.05 -7.24 -31.35
C ALA A 411 -1.53 -6.28 -30.28
N ILE A 412 -1.00 -6.84 -29.16
CA ILE A 412 -0.41 -6.06 -28.09
C ILE A 412 0.87 -6.69 -27.54
N VAL A 413 1.85 -5.84 -27.24
CA VAL A 413 3.06 -6.19 -26.48
C VAL A 413 2.82 -5.84 -25.01
N VAL A 414 2.92 -6.83 -24.13
CA VAL A 414 2.85 -6.68 -22.67
C VAL A 414 4.25 -6.82 -22.10
N ASP A 415 4.86 -5.73 -21.75
CA ASP A 415 6.25 -5.68 -21.27
C ASP A 415 6.28 -5.77 -19.73
N THR A 416 6.86 -6.85 -19.19
CA THR A 416 7.02 -7.05 -17.74
C THR A 416 8.49 -6.95 -17.30
N ARG A 417 9.39 -6.52 -18.17
CA ARG A 417 10.81 -6.41 -17.84
C ARG A 417 11.04 -5.49 -16.65
N TYR A 418 11.96 -5.89 -15.77
CA TYR A 418 12.35 -5.18 -14.54
C TYR A 418 11.21 -5.01 -13.52
N ASN A 419 10.16 -5.82 -13.60
CA ASN A 419 9.08 -5.82 -12.63
C ASN A 419 9.49 -6.62 -11.38
N GLY A 420 9.42 -6.00 -10.22
CA GLY A 420 9.81 -6.59 -8.93
C GLY A 420 8.75 -7.47 -8.27
N GLY A 421 7.61 -7.72 -8.93
CA GLY A 421 6.55 -8.59 -8.41
C GLY A 421 5.40 -7.84 -7.74
N GLY A 422 4.65 -8.59 -6.96
CA GLY A 422 3.42 -8.19 -6.28
C GLY A 422 2.43 -9.35 -6.28
N TRP A 423 1.19 -9.13 -6.74
CA TRP A 423 0.16 -10.19 -6.86
C TRP A 423 -0.88 -9.84 -7.94
N LEU A 424 -0.59 -10.06 -9.20
CA LEU A 424 -1.43 -9.65 -10.32
C LEU A 424 -1.54 -10.70 -11.45
N HIS A 425 -0.78 -11.79 -11.40
CA HIS A 425 -0.70 -12.78 -12.50
C HIS A 425 -2.07 -13.31 -12.94
N ASN A 426 -2.97 -13.58 -11.98
CA ASN A 426 -4.30 -14.09 -12.29
C ASN A 426 -5.15 -13.06 -13.05
N ASP A 427 -5.11 -11.79 -12.66
CA ASP A 427 -5.89 -10.74 -13.29
C ASP A 427 -5.37 -10.42 -14.71
N LEU A 428 -4.05 -10.46 -14.90
CA LEU A 428 -3.43 -10.33 -16.22
C LEU A 428 -3.82 -11.51 -17.13
N ALA A 429 -3.80 -12.73 -16.59
CA ALA A 429 -4.21 -13.91 -17.35
C ALA A 429 -5.69 -13.80 -17.77
N ILE A 430 -6.59 -13.39 -16.88
CA ILE A 430 -8.00 -13.14 -17.19
C ILE A 430 -8.14 -12.07 -18.26
N LEU A 431 -7.43 -10.94 -18.14
CA LEU A 431 -7.50 -9.85 -19.10
C LEU A 431 -7.05 -10.28 -20.49
N LEU A 432 -5.97 -11.08 -20.60
CA LEU A 432 -5.29 -11.40 -21.86
C LEU A 432 -5.78 -12.68 -22.54
N SER A 433 -6.64 -13.49 -21.88
CA SER A 433 -7.13 -14.77 -22.40
C SER A 433 -8.55 -14.71 -22.95
N GLY A 434 -9.04 -13.54 -23.30
CA GLY A 434 -10.39 -13.36 -23.85
C GLY A 434 -10.60 -14.14 -25.15
N LYS A 435 -11.82 -14.70 -25.32
CA LYS A 435 -12.27 -15.33 -26.57
C LYS A 435 -13.62 -14.74 -26.92
N GLU A 436 -13.75 -14.30 -28.18
CA GLU A 436 -15.03 -13.79 -28.67
C GLU A 436 -16.07 -14.89 -28.68
N TYR A 437 -17.30 -14.57 -28.23
CA TYR A 437 -18.41 -15.51 -28.20
C TYR A 437 -19.76 -14.90 -28.69
N VAL A 438 -19.86 -13.57 -28.80
CA VAL A 438 -21.04 -12.86 -29.31
C VAL A 438 -20.63 -11.64 -30.10
N ASN A 439 -21.26 -11.42 -31.23
CA ASN A 439 -21.16 -10.22 -32.06
C ASN A 439 -22.44 -9.42 -32.04
N PHE A 440 -22.36 -8.10 -31.96
CA PHE A 440 -23.50 -7.20 -32.01
C PHE A 440 -23.60 -6.52 -33.38
N SER A 441 -24.80 -6.65 -34.02
CA SER A 441 -24.99 -6.14 -35.37
C SER A 441 -26.40 -5.55 -35.54
N PRO A 442 -26.68 -4.33 -35.10
CA PRO A 442 -27.92 -3.65 -35.39
C PRO A 442 -28.01 -3.38 -36.89
N ARG A 443 -29.10 -3.85 -37.51
CA ARG A 443 -29.39 -3.68 -38.96
C ARG A 443 -28.21 -4.09 -39.86
N GLY A 444 -27.47 -5.15 -39.49
CA GLY A 444 -26.35 -5.64 -40.28
C GLY A 444 -25.03 -4.87 -40.11
N GLN A 445 -24.97 -3.86 -39.26
CA GLN A 445 -23.74 -3.14 -38.95
C GLN A 445 -23.07 -3.75 -37.71
N PHE A 446 -21.86 -4.25 -37.87
CA PHE A 446 -21.06 -4.71 -36.73
C PHE A 446 -20.70 -3.51 -35.85
N ILE A 447 -21.01 -3.59 -34.54
CA ILE A 447 -20.73 -2.54 -33.57
C ILE A 447 -19.81 -3.00 -32.42
N GLY A 448 -19.48 -4.29 -32.32
CA GLY A 448 -18.61 -4.84 -31.30
C GLY A 448 -18.93 -6.31 -31.02
N HIS A 449 -18.15 -6.85 -30.09
CA HIS A 449 -18.24 -8.25 -29.65
C HIS A 449 -18.08 -8.34 -28.12
N GLU A 450 -18.47 -9.45 -27.52
CA GLU A 450 -18.13 -9.81 -26.14
C GLU A 450 -16.99 -10.85 -26.15
N PRO A 451 -16.15 -10.81 -25.09
CA PRO A 451 -16.21 -10.01 -23.85
C PRO A 451 -15.68 -8.57 -24.03
N PHE A 452 -16.34 -7.59 -23.40
CA PHE A 452 -15.88 -6.19 -23.42
C PHE A 452 -14.70 -5.92 -22.48
N SER A 453 -14.52 -6.77 -21.45
CA SER A 453 -13.56 -6.59 -20.37
C SER A 453 -12.28 -7.40 -20.51
N GLN A 454 -12.08 -8.04 -21.66
CA GLN A 454 -10.91 -8.87 -21.95
C GLN A 454 -10.35 -8.54 -23.34
N TRP A 455 -9.06 -8.76 -23.48
CA TRP A 455 -8.36 -8.69 -24.76
C TRP A 455 -8.54 -10.02 -25.52
N THR A 456 -9.06 -9.96 -26.72
CA THR A 456 -9.42 -11.15 -27.53
C THR A 456 -8.48 -11.41 -28.71
N LYS A 457 -7.50 -10.51 -28.90
CA LYS A 457 -6.55 -10.58 -30.04
C LYS A 457 -5.18 -11.08 -29.56
N PRO A 458 -4.25 -11.39 -30.47
CA PRO A 458 -2.91 -11.86 -30.09
C PRO A 458 -2.19 -10.91 -29.13
N SER A 459 -1.40 -11.48 -28.25
CA SER A 459 -0.48 -10.76 -27.38
C SER A 459 0.85 -11.50 -27.26
N VAL A 460 1.91 -10.77 -26.93
CA VAL A 460 3.23 -11.31 -26.61
C VAL A 460 3.71 -10.67 -25.30
N MET A 461 4.37 -11.47 -24.46
CA MET A 461 4.90 -10.97 -23.19
C MET A 461 6.42 -10.82 -23.26
N LEU A 462 6.93 -9.61 -22.95
CA LEU A 462 8.36 -9.37 -22.85
C LEU A 462 8.84 -9.54 -21.42
N VAL A 463 9.96 -10.25 -21.26
CA VAL A 463 10.56 -10.60 -19.97
C VAL A 463 12.07 -10.37 -19.96
N CYS A 464 12.67 -10.29 -18.78
CA CYS A 464 14.12 -10.25 -18.60
C CYS A 464 14.53 -10.93 -17.28
N GLU A 465 15.83 -11.08 -17.09
CA GLU A 465 16.43 -11.62 -15.87
C GLU A 465 16.12 -10.81 -14.60
N GLY A 466 15.69 -9.56 -14.75
CA GLY A 466 15.26 -8.69 -13.66
C GLY A 466 13.80 -8.89 -13.22
N ASN A 467 13.05 -9.80 -13.84
CA ASN A 467 11.71 -10.17 -13.38
C ASN A 467 11.81 -10.94 -12.05
N TYR A 468 11.02 -10.54 -11.05
CA TYR A 468 11.09 -11.12 -9.71
C TYR A 468 9.71 -11.40 -9.12
N SER A 469 9.59 -12.45 -8.30
CA SER A 469 8.36 -12.78 -7.58
C SER A 469 7.17 -13.00 -8.53
N ASP A 470 6.05 -12.30 -8.37
CA ASP A 470 4.88 -12.42 -9.26
C ASP A 470 5.17 -12.03 -10.73
N ALA A 471 6.28 -11.31 -10.99
CA ALA A 471 6.76 -11.09 -12.34
C ALA A 471 7.47 -12.32 -12.95
N HIS A 472 7.75 -13.37 -12.16
CA HIS A 472 7.99 -14.74 -12.63
C HIS A 472 6.65 -15.50 -12.76
N GLY A 473 5.75 -15.36 -11.77
CA GLY A 473 4.44 -16.04 -11.77
C GLY A 473 3.55 -15.65 -12.95
N SER A 474 3.58 -14.38 -13.37
CA SER A 474 2.78 -13.89 -14.48
C SER A 474 3.16 -14.50 -15.83
N PRO A 475 4.43 -14.47 -16.29
CA PRO A 475 4.82 -15.16 -17.51
C PRO A 475 4.69 -16.70 -17.42
N TYR A 476 4.94 -17.30 -16.25
CA TYR A 476 4.67 -18.72 -16.05
C TYR A 476 3.19 -19.06 -16.29
N THR A 477 2.28 -18.28 -15.73
CA THR A 477 0.83 -18.46 -15.93
C THR A 477 0.44 -18.24 -17.39
N TYR A 478 1.00 -17.21 -18.02
CA TYR A 478 0.77 -16.85 -19.42
C TYR A 478 1.16 -17.99 -20.37
N GLN A 479 2.34 -18.59 -20.19
CA GLN A 479 2.83 -19.73 -20.95
C GLN A 479 2.01 -20.99 -20.67
N THR A 480 1.75 -21.29 -19.39
CA THR A 480 1.00 -22.49 -18.97
C THR A 480 -0.42 -22.51 -19.56
N LEU A 481 -1.07 -21.34 -19.67
CA LEU A 481 -2.39 -21.22 -20.26
C LEU A 481 -2.39 -21.09 -21.79
N GLY A 482 -1.22 -21.00 -22.42
CA GLY A 482 -1.11 -20.82 -23.87
C GLY A 482 -1.73 -19.53 -24.37
N ILE A 483 -1.58 -18.42 -23.62
CA ILE A 483 -2.16 -17.13 -24.00
C ILE A 483 -1.41 -16.52 -25.19
N GLY A 484 -0.10 -16.66 -25.22
CA GLY A 484 0.78 -16.22 -26.29
C GLY A 484 2.24 -16.56 -25.98
N ASP A 485 3.17 -16.12 -26.84
CA ASP A 485 4.59 -16.38 -26.68
C ASP A 485 5.25 -15.42 -25.66
N ILE A 486 6.25 -15.92 -24.96
CA ILE A 486 7.14 -15.13 -24.10
C ILE A 486 8.44 -14.88 -24.84
N VAL A 487 8.91 -13.64 -24.82
CA VAL A 487 10.12 -13.20 -25.53
C VAL A 487 11.04 -12.45 -24.57
N GLY A 488 12.33 -12.78 -24.57
CA GLY A 488 13.34 -12.07 -23.77
C GLY A 488 14.39 -12.96 -23.14
N ALA A 489 14.99 -12.53 -22.04
CA ALA A 489 15.97 -13.33 -21.31
C ALA A 489 15.29 -14.27 -20.29
N PRO A 490 15.90 -15.43 -19.99
CA PRO A 490 15.39 -16.35 -18.98
C PRO A 490 15.20 -15.68 -17.61
N ILE A 491 14.11 -16.05 -16.94
CA ILE A 491 13.74 -15.48 -15.63
C ILE A 491 14.24 -16.40 -14.53
N PRO A 492 14.91 -15.89 -13.49
CA PRO A 492 15.26 -16.66 -12.30
C PRO A 492 14.01 -17.21 -11.59
N GLY A 493 14.13 -18.38 -10.99
CA GLY A 493 13.06 -19.02 -10.22
C GLY A 493 12.86 -18.32 -8.86
N THR A 494 11.90 -17.43 -8.74
CA THR A 494 11.69 -16.59 -7.55
C THR A 494 10.23 -16.55 -7.11
N MET A 495 9.59 -17.73 -7.00
CA MET A 495 8.15 -17.82 -6.79
C MET A 495 7.78 -18.33 -5.39
N THR A 496 8.29 -17.65 -4.36
CA THR A 496 7.85 -17.82 -2.99
C THR A 496 6.98 -16.65 -2.54
N ALA A 497 6.26 -16.81 -1.42
CA ALA A 497 5.57 -15.72 -0.73
C ALA A 497 6.15 -15.55 0.66
N VAL A 498 6.51 -14.30 0.99
CA VAL A 498 7.22 -13.90 2.21
C VAL A 498 6.32 -13.14 3.17
N TRP A 499 6.55 -13.36 4.47
CA TRP A 499 6.09 -12.47 5.52
C TRP A 499 7.29 -11.75 6.11
N TRP A 500 7.19 -10.43 6.13
CA TRP A 500 8.17 -9.55 6.77
C TRP A 500 7.74 -9.32 8.21
N GLU A 501 8.63 -9.63 9.14
CA GLU A 501 8.38 -9.52 10.57
C GLU A 501 9.15 -8.34 11.16
N ASN A 502 8.41 -7.37 11.73
CA ASN A 502 9.00 -6.26 12.47
C ASN A 502 9.53 -6.75 13.81
N GLN A 503 10.70 -6.26 14.19
CA GLN A 503 11.39 -6.70 15.40
C GLN A 503 11.15 -5.76 16.58
N ILE A 504 11.60 -6.17 17.78
CA ILE A 504 11.60 -5.30 18.98
C ILE A 504 12.36 -4.00 18.73
N ASN A 505 13.39 -4.02 17.88
CA ASN A 505 13.96 -2.85 17.27
C ASN A 505 13.12 -2.49 16.02
N PRO A 506 12.34 -1.41 16.05
CA PRO A 506 11.44 -1.06 14.96
C PRO A 506 12.15 -0.70 13.64
N MET A 507 13.47 -0.48 13.71
CA MET A 507 14.29 -0.24 12.51
C MET A 507 14.66 -1.52 11.77
N ILE A 508 14.48 -2.69 12.38
CA ILE A 508 14.86 -3.98 11.82
C ILE A 508 13.62 -4.78 11.45
N THR A 509 13.62 -5.32 10.25
CA THR A 509 12.66 -6.34 9.81
C THR A 509 13.39 -7.43 9.06
N PHE A 510 12.91 -8.67 9.16
CA PHE A 510 13.40 -9.77 8.33
C PHE A 510 12.25 -10.50 7.65
N GLY A 511 12.55 -11.13 6.51
CA GLY A 511 11.60 -11.88 5.71
C GLY A 511 11.92 -13.37 5.69
N ILE A 512 10.89 -14.19 5.90
CA ILE A 512 10.96 -15.65 5.76
C ILE A 512 9.89 -16.09 4.77
N PRO A 513 10.26 -16.74 3.65
CA PRO A 513 9.30 -17.30 2.72
C PRO A 513 8.58 -18.48 3.38
N GLN A 514 7.25 -18.37 3.51
CA GLN A 514 6.40 -19.36 4.20
C GLN A 514 5.56 -20.18 3.23
N VAL A 515 5.48 -19.78 1.97
CA VAL A 515 4.73 -20.47 0.93
C VAL A 515 5.55 -20.48 -0.35
N THR A 516 5.64 -21.63 -1.01
CA THR A 516 6.11 -21.76 -2.38
C THR A 516 4.95 -22.06 -3.31
N SER A 517 5.06 -21.63 -4.57
CA SER A 517 4.14 -22.04 -5.64
C SER A 517 4.67 -23.29 -6.29
N LEU A 518 3.78 -24.24 -6.56
CA LEU A 518 4.10 -25.49 -7.25
C LEU A 518 3.53 -25.47 -8.67
N ASP A 519 4.22 -26.10 -9.60
CA ASP A 519 3.67 -26.43 -10.91
C ASP A 519 2.54 -27.47 -10.78
N LEU A 520 1.86 -27.78 -11.89
CA LEU A 520 0.78 -28.77 -11.90
C LEU A 520 1.26 -30.21 -11.62
N ASN A 521 2.58 -30.46 -11.65
CA ASN A 521 3.20 -31.75 -11.32
C ASN A 521 3.71 -31.81 -9.88
N GLY A 522 3.48 -30.74 -9.07
CA GLY A 522 3.90 -30.66 -7.68
C GLY A 522 5.36 -30.23 -7.49
N ARG A 523 6.06 -29.72 -8.51
CA ARG A 523 7.43 -29.22 -8.40
C ARG A 523 7.42 -27.73 -8.02
N PRO A 524 8.25 -27.30 -7.06
CA PRO A 524 8.37 -25.87 -6.74
C PRO A 524 8.80 -25.06 -7.96
N LEU A 525 8.20 -23.90 -8.16
CA LEU A 525 8.66 -22.90 -9.15
C LEU A 525 9.87 -22.10 -8.63
N GLU A 526 10.10 -22.14 -7.33
CA GLU A 526 11.29 -21.59 -6.70
C GLU A 526 12.54 -22.32 -7.20
N ASN A 527 13.61 -21.57 -7.49
CA ASN A 527 14.85 -22.09 -8.06
C ASN A 527 14.69 -22.83 -9.41
N GLN A 528 13.54 -22.64 -10.09
CA GLN A 528 13.30 -23.15 -11.43
C GLN A 528 13.31 -22.00 -12.44
N GLN A 529 14.32 -21.94 -13.28
CA GLN A 529 14.40 -20.94 -14.34
C GLN A 529 13.24 -21.09 -15.32
N LEU A 530 12.53 -20.00 -15.62
CA LEU A 530 11.54 -19.96 -16.68
C LEU A 530 12.21 -19.51 -17.99
N ASN A 531 12.20 -20.38 -18.99
CA ASN A 531 12.74 -20.07 -20.31
C ASN A 531 11.66 -19.45 -21.21
N PRO A 532 11.93 -18.31 -21.84
CA PRO A 532 11.07 -17.75 -22.88
C PRO A 532 10.97 -18.67 -24.10
N ASP A 533 9.88 -18.55 -24.86
CA ASP A 533 9.69 -19.26 -26.13
C ASP A 533 10.69 -18.77 -27.19
N LEU A 534 11.04 -17.47 -27.15
CA LEU A 534 12.11 -16.86 -27.94
C LEU A 534 13.09 -16.13 -27.03
N ILE A 535 14.32 -16.68 -26.93
CA ILE A 535 15.38 -16.09 -26.11
C ILE A 535 16.05 -14.94 -26.88
N ILE A 536 16.00 -13.74 -26.28
CA ILE A 536 16.67 -12.53 -26.77
C ILE A 536 17.29 -11.83 -25.56
N TYR A 537 18.60 -11.61 -25.61
CA TYR A 537 19.32 -10.79 -24.62
C TYR A 537 19.37 -9.33 -25.07
N ASN A 538 19.29 -8.39 -24.14
CA ASN A 538 19.41 -6.95 -24.42
C ASN A 538 20.83 -6.54 -24.76
#